data_ef75744361bc90fa1debc47117b6f84c
#
_entry.id   ef75744361bc90fa1debc47117b6f84c
#
_cell.length_a   1.000
_cell.length_b   1.000
_cell.length_c   1.000
_cell.angle_alpha   90.00
_cell.angle_beta   90.00
_cell.angle_gamma   90.00
#
_symmetry.space_group_name_H-M   'P 1'
#
loop_
_entity.id
_entity.type
_entity.pdbx_description
1 polymer ?
#
loop_
_entity_poly.entity_id
_entity_poly.type
_entity_poly.pdbx_seq_one_letter_code
_entity_poly.pdbx_strand_id
1 'polypeptide(L)'
;MSYVVIILVVVLIRVFIATPVKVDGTSMYPTLNNNDVLIEKKYDKSFDRFDVVVINYKKDKLVKRIIGLPGETIKISITHVGNNVVSKILVNGEVLEENYGYEPIKEAGIAANEIKLGDDEYFVMGDNRNNSSDSRVLGVFKKKDIKGTTSVRLFPLKNFGKFE
;
A
#
# COMPACT_ATOMS: atom_id res chain seq x y z
N MET A 1 -37.90 -15.34 -3.49
CA MET A 1 -36.93 -14.96 -2.47
C MET A 1 -37.26 -13.53 -2.02
N SER A 2 -37.45 -13.28 -0.72
CA SER A 2 -37.88 -11.95 -0.24
C SER A 2 -36.75 -10.94 -0.49
N TYR A 3 -37.08 -9.72 -0.94
CA TYR A 3 -36.14 -8.61 -1.10
C TYR A 3 -35.33 -8.35 0.18
N VAL A 4 -35.93 -8.59 1.35
CA VAL A 4 -35.28 -8.49 2.64
C VAL A 4 -34.06 -9.43 2.77
N VAL A 5 -34.20 -10.68 2.28
CA VAL A 5 -33.09 -11.65 2.29
C VAL A 5 -31.96 -11.19 1.37
N ILE A 6 -32.28 -10.67 0.20
CA ILE A 6 -31.29 -10.14 -0.74
C ILE A 6 -30.52 -8.97 -0.10
N ILE A 7 -31.24 -8.02 0.48
CA ILE A 7 -30.63 -6.87 1.16
C ILE A 7 -29.73 -7.33 2.30
N LEU A 8 -30.19 -8.28 3.12
CA LEU A 8 -29.40 -8.81 4.24
C LEU A 8 -28.10 -9.46 3.74
N VAL A 9 -28.18 -10.29 2.69
CA VAL A 9 -27.01 -10.95 2.09
C VAL A 9 -26.02 -9.89 1.56
N VAL A 10 -26.49 -8.89 0.84
CA VAL A 10 -25.63 -7.80 0.31
C VAL A 10 -24.95 -7.03 1.45
N VAL A 11 -25.69 -6.73 2.53
CA VAL A 11 -25.13 -6.07 3.71
C VAL A 11 -24.07 -6.94 4.38
N LEU A 12 -24.33 -8.23 4.55
CA LEU A 12 -23.36 -9.18 5.14
C LEU A 12 -22.09 -9.27 4.30
N ILE A 13 -22.22 -9.40 2.98
CA ILE A 13 -21.07 -9.41 2.06
C ILE A 13 -20.26 -8.11 2.23
N ARG A 14 -20.92 -6.97 2.20
CA ARG A 14 -20.26 -5.66 2.30
C ARG A 14 -19.56 -5.44 3.65
N VAL A 15 -20.16 -5.91 4.72
CA VAL A 15 -19.59 -5.73 6.08
C VAL A 15 -18.43 -6.67 6.34
N PHE A 16 -18.52 -7.95 5.92
CA PHE A 16 -17.57 -8.98 6.34
C PHE A 16 -16.57 -9.39 5.25
N ILE A 17 -16.90 -9.21 3.97
CA ILE A 17 -16.11 -9.78 2.87
C ILE A 17 -15.41 -8.71 2.05
N ALA A 18 -16.15 -7.72 1.54
CA ALA A 18 -15.64 -6.76 0.57
C ALA A 18 -16.28 -5.38 0.69
N THR A 19 -15.47 -4.33 0.56
CA THR A 19 -15.95 -2.95 0.57
C THR A 19 -15.34 -2.19 -0.60
N PRO A 20 -16.13 -1.41 -1.37
CA PRO A 20 -15.56 -0.52 -2.35
C PRO A 20 -14.79 0.61 -1.65
N VAL A 21 -13.58 0.87 -2.12
CA VAL A 21 -12.71 1.96 -1.66
C VAL A 21 -12.35 2.81 -2.85
N LYS A 22 -12.59 4.11 -2.74
CA LYS A 22 -12.17 5.08 -3.75
C LYS A 22 -10.76 5.55 -3.46
N VAL A 23 -9.91 5.55 -4.49
CA VAL A 23 -8.56 6.11 -4.43
C VAL A 23 -8.67 7.64 -4.47
N ASP A 24 -8.11 8.29 -3.47
CA ASP A 24 -7.97 9.74 -3.42
C ASP A 24 -6.49 10.12 -3.51
N GLY A 25 -6.17 10.91 -4.53
CA GLY A 25 -4.80 11.33 -4.83
C GLY A 25 -4.05 10.42 -5.80
N THR A 26 -2.77 10.71 -5.97
CA THR A 26 -1.89 10.11 -6.99
C THR A 26 -0.73 9.32 -6.38
N SER A 27 -0.77 9.03 -5.10
CA SER A 27 0.35 8.40 -4.39
C SER A 27 0.67 6.97 -4.85
N MET A 28 -0.27 6.31 -5.53
CA MET A 28 -0.11 4.96 -6.10
C MET A 28 0.04 4.96 -7.63
N TYR A 29 0.23 6.14 -8.25
CA TYR A 29 0.52 6.21 -9.68
C TYR A 29 1.89 5.56 -9.99
N PRO A 30 2.05 4.83 -11.10
CA PRO A 30 1.10 4.59 -12.19
C PRO A 30 0.13 3.41 -11.95
N THR A 31 0.32 2.62 -10.91
CA THR A 31 -0.50 1.43 -10.64
C THR A 31 -1.98 1.79 -10.47
N LEU A 32 -2.25 2.82 -9.68
CA LEU A 32 -3.61 3.33 -9.43
C LEU A 32 -3.68 4.82 -9.72
N ASN A 33 -4.80 5.22 -10.28
CA ASN A 33 -5.10 6.62 -10.57
C ASN A 33 -6.09 7.20 -9.57
N ASN A 34 -6.09 8.53 -9.46
CA ASN A 34 -7.10 9.23 -8.69
C ASN A 34 -8.51 8.87 -9.20
N ASN A 35 -9.45 8.70 -8.30
CA ASN A 35 -10.84 8.26 -8.53
C ASN A 35 -11.01 6.78 -8.96
N ASP A 36 -9.96 5.97 -9.02
CA ASP A 36 -10.13 4.53 -9.16
C ASP A 36 -10.99 4.00 -7.99
N VAL A 37 -11.88 3.05 -8.26
CA VAL A 37 -12.65 2.35 -7.24
C VAL A 37 -12.17 0.91 -7.16
N LEU A 38 -11.73 0.52 -5.98
CA LEU A 38 -11.11 -0.78 -5.70
C LEU A 38 -12.03 -1.63 -4.83
N ILE A 39 -11.79 -2.93 -4.79
CA ILE A 39 -12.40 -3.84 -3.81
C ILE A 39 -11.39 -4.11 -2.68
N GLU A 40 -11.69 -3.64 -1.47
CA GLU A 40 -10.99 -4.03 -0.25
C GLU A 40 -11.49 -5.40 0.22
N LYS A 41 -10.58 -6.37 0.35
CA LYS A 41 -10.83 -7.70 0.92
C LYS A 41 -10.52 -7.67 2.40
N LYS A 42 -11.52 -7.90 3.25
CA LYS A 42 -11.40 -7.77 4.72
C LYS A 42 -11.10 -9.08 5.44
N TYR A 43 -11.38 -10.21 4.80
CA TYR A 43 -11.29 -11.53 5.42
C TYR A 43 -9.86 -12.06 5.57
N ASP A 44 -8.96 -11.62 4.68
CA ASP A 44 -7.56 -11.99 4.72
C ASP A 44 -6.76 -10.98 5.55
N LYS A 45 -6.14 -11.48 6.61
CA LYS A 45 -5.27 -10.73 7.52
C LYS A 45 -3.82 -11.22 7.48
N SER A 46 -3.49 -12.11 6.55
CA SER A 46 -2.11 -12.33 6.15
C SER A 46 -1.75 -11.27 5.10
N PHE A 47 -0.65 -10.60 5.29
CA PHE A 47 -0.19 -9.55 4.39
C PHE A 47 1.21 -9.90 3.93
N ASP A 48 1.36 -10.03 2.62
CA ASP A 48 2.63 -10.35 1.98
C ASP A 48 3.32 -9.10 1.45
N ARG A 49 4.61 -9.24 1.16
CA ARG A 49 5.36 -8.17 0.51
C ARG A 49 4.74 -7.86 -0.84
N PHE A 50 4.67 -6.58 -1.16
CA PHE A 50 4.07 -6.00 -2.36
C PHE A 50 2.54 -6.01 -2.41
N ASP A 51 1.85 -6.56 -1.43
CA ASP A 51 0.41 -6.37 -1.32
C ASP A 51 0.05 -4.89 -1.28
N VAL A 52 -0.98 -4.52 -2.03
CA VAL A 52 -1.60 -3.20 -1.90
C VAL A 52 -2.67 -3.28 -0.83
N VAL A 53 -2.51 -2.46 0.19
CA VAL A 53 -3.33 -2.48 1.41
C VAL A 53 -4.09 -1.17 1.62
N VAL A 54 -5.24 -1.29 2.26
CA VAL A 54 -6.02 -0.16 2.76
C VAL A 54 -5.73 0.02 4.24
N ILE A 55 -5.30 1.20 4.63
CA ILE A 55 -4.85 1.52 5.99
C ILE A 55 -5.73 2.63 6.55
N ASN A 56 -6.19 2.50 7.79
CA ASN A 56 -6.79 3.61 8.51
C ASN A 56 -5.70 4.48 9.12
N TYR A 57 -5.71 5.74 8.79
CA TYR A 57 -4.80 6.73 9.36
C TYR A 57 -5.58 7.96 9.77
N LYS A 58 -5.69 8.19 11.08
CA LYS A 58 -6.53 9.27 11.67
C LYS A 58 -7.99 9.17 11.17
N LYS A 59 -8.47 10.14 10.39
CA LYS A 59 -9.81 10.17 9.80
C LYS A 59 -9.86 9.66 8.37
N ASP A 60 -8.69 9.37 7.76
CA ASP A 60 -8.54 9.05 6.36
C ASP A 60 -8.23 7.57 6.14
N LYS A 61 -8.41 7.13 4.90
CA LYS A 61 -7.93 5.84 4.41
C LYS A 61 -6.78 6.08 3.44
N LEU A 62 -5.68 5.39 3.68
CA LEU A 62 -4.54 5.38 2.77
C LEU A 62 -4.54 4.08 1.98
N VAL A 63 -4.16 4.16 0.70
CA VAL A 63 -3.85 2.99 -0.13
C VAL A 63 -2.36 3.02 -0.37
N LYS A 64 -1.65 1.96 0.02
CA LYS A 64 -0.18 1.86 -0.05
C LYS A 64 0.24 0.43 -0.34
N ARG A 65 1.49 0.25 -0.77
CA ARG A 65 2.11 -1.05 -1.00
C ARG A 65 3.00 -1.43 0.17
N ILE A 66 2.94 -2.69 0.61
CA ILE A 66 3.82 -3.23 1.64
C ILE A 66 5.22 -3.43 1.04
N ILE A 67 6.21 -2.84 1.71
CA ILE A 67 7.62 -2.94 1.36
C ILE A 67 8.39 -3.72 2.42
N GLY A 68 8.09 -3.51 3.70
CA GLY A 68 8.70 -4.22 4.81
C GLY A 68 7.68 -5.01 5.61
N LEU A 69 8.07 -6.23 6.00
CA LEU A 69 7.28 -7.16 6.80
C LEU A 69 7.72 -7.13 8.27
N PRO A 70 6.88 -7.62 9.20
CA PRO A 70 7.23 -7.72 10.61
C PRO A 70 8.59 -8.38 10.84
N GLY A 71 9.37 -7.82 11.76
CA GLY A 71 10.70 -8.32 12.13
C GLY A 71 11.82 -7.98 11.15
N GLU A 72 11.55 -7.32 10.02
CA GLU A 72 12.59 -6.93 9.06
C GLU A 72 13.25 -5.60 9.42
N THR A 73 14.42 -5.39 8.85
CA THR A 73 15.14 -4.11 8.91
C THR A 73 15.07 -3.43 7.55
N ILE A 74 14.59 -2.19 7.52
CA ILE A 74 14.42 -1.40 6.29
C ILE A 74 15.40 -0.24 6.27
N LYS A 75 16.03 -0.01 5.12
CA LYS A 75 16.84 1.18 4.85
C LYS A 75 16.67 1.63 3.41
N ILE A 76 16.67 2.91 3.16
CA ILE A 76 16.69 3.49 1.81
C ILE A 76 18.02 4.19 1.63
N SER A 77 18.82 3.69 0.70
CA SER A 77 20.09 4.31 0.31
C SER A 77 19.88 5.18 -0.93
N ILE A 78 20.32 6.41 -0.87
CA ILE A 78 20.29 7.37 -1.98
C ILE A 78 21.72 7.79 -2.29
N THR A 79 22.11 7.65 -3.55
CA THR A 79 23.45 8.01 -4.02
C THR A 79 23.32 8.90 -5.24
N HIS A 80 24.15 9.91 -5.34
CA HIS A 80 24.25 10.79 -6.50
C HIS A 80 25.41 10.33 -7.38
N VAL A 81 25.13 10.04 -8.66
CA VAL A 81 26.14 9.67 -9.66
C VAL A 81 26.09 10.73 -10.75
N GLY A 82 26.96 11.72 -10.66
CA GLY A 82 26.85 12.93 -11.48
C GLY A 82 25.55 13.67 -11.20
N ASN A 83 24.74 13.88 -12.23
CA ASN A 83 23.42 14.52 -12.13
C ASN A 83 22.27 13.54 -11.86
N ASN A 84 22.56 12.24 -11.79
CA ASN A 84 21.54 11.21 -11.59
C ASN A 84 21.41 10.82 -10.13
N VAL A 85 20.17 10.59 -9.71
CA VAL A 85 19.86 10.00 -8.41
C VAL A 85 19.70 8.50 -8.60
N VAL A 86 20.41 7.72 -7.79
CA VAL A 86 20.27 6.27 -7.70
C VAL A 86 19.78 5.95 -6.30
N SER A 87 18.64 5.28 -6.19
CA SER A 87 18.09 4.88 -4.90
C SER A 87 17.88 3.37 -4.85
N LYS A 88 18.09 2.79 -3.67
CA LYS A 88 17.89 1.37 -3.39
C LYS A 88 17.16 1.23 -2.07
N ILE A 89 16.18 0.34 -2.05
CA ILE A 89 15.57 -0.12 -0.81
C ILE A 89 16.32 -1.37 -0.36
N LEU A 90 16.75 -1.39 0.89
CA LEU A 90 17.40 -2.54 1.49
C LEU A 90 16.45 -3.15 2.53
N VAL A 91 16.29 -4.44 2.47
CA VAL A 91 15.57 -5.25 3.44
C VAL A 91 16.55 -6.24 4.06
N ASN A 92 16.74 -6.18 5.37
CA ASN A 92 17.74 -6.97 6.08
C ASN A 92 19.18 -6.85 5.51
N GLY A 93 19.50 -5.65 4.96
CA GLY A 93 20.79 -5.36 4.34
C GLY A 93 20.92 -5.76 2.87
N GLU A 94 19.96 -6.47 2.31
CA GLU A 94 19.94 -6.87 0.90
C GLU A 94 19.07 -5.95 0.05
N VAL A 95 19.48 -5.71 -1.21
CA VAL A 95 18.72 -4.86 -2.13
C VAL A 95 17.41 -5.55 -2.48
N LEU A 96 16.30 -4.86 -2.24
CA LEU A 96 14.99 -5.31 -2.64
C LEU A 96 14.79 -5.08 -4.14
N GLU A 97 14.62 -6.17 -4.88
CA GLU A 97 14.22 -6.12 -6.29
C GLU A 97 12.71 -5.85 -6.38
N GLU A 98 12.35 -4.77 -7.04
CA GLU A 98 10.95 -4.37 -7.23
C GLU A 98 10.72 -3.67 -8.57
N ASN A 99 9.47 -3.70 -9.06
CA ASN A 99 9.07 -3.12 -10.34
C ASN A 99 8.00 -2.03 -10.20
N TYR A 100 7.80 -1.48 -9.00
CA TYR A 100 6.66 -0.62 -8.70
C TYR A 100 6.96 0.88 -8.73
N GLY A 101 8.14 1.29 -8.30
CA GLY A 101 8.53 2.69 -8.38
C GLY A 101 8.98 3.07 -9.78
N TYR A 102 8.39 4.08 -10.39
CA TYR A 102 8.77 4.50 -11.74
C TYR A 102 9.86 5.60 -11.77
N GLU A 103 10.17 6.17 -10.63
CA GLU A 103 11.24 7.17 -10.46
C GLU A 103 12.15 6.82 -9.28
N PRO A 104 13.44 7.17 -9.34
CA PRO A 104 14.33 7.08 -8.19
C PRO A 104 13.77 7.86 -6.99
N ILE A 105 13.93 7.29 -5.80
CA ILE A 105 13.52 7.92 -4.55
C ILE A 105 14.44 9.11 -4.26
N LYS A 106 13.87 10.29 -4.07
CA LYS A 106 14.62 11.52 -3.76
C LYS A 106 14.76 11.76 -2.26
N GLU A 107 13.82 11.25 -1.47
CA GLU A 107 13.79 11.43 -0.01
C GLU A 107 13.54 10.09 0.69
N ALA A 108 14.50 9.68 1.50
CA ALA A 108 14.41 8.44 2.27
C ALA A 108 13.58 8.59 3.56
N GLY A 109 13.39 9.83 4.02
CA GLY A 109 12.69 10.11 5.27
C GLY A 109 13.34 9.40 6.46
N ILE A 110 12.53 8.82 7.35
CA ILE A 110 13.03 8.10 8.50
C ILE A 110 13.87 6.87 8.12
N ALA A 111 13.65 6.30 6.92
CA ALA A 111 14.40 5.14 6.41
C ALA A 111 15.80 5.48 5.86
N ALA A 112 16.26 6.74 5.97
CA ALA A 112 17.66 7.09 5.74
C ALA A 112 18.59 6.34 6.69
N ASN A 113 18.11 6.07 7.91
CA ASN A 113 18.73 5.15 8.86
C ASN A 113 18.01 3.80 8.84
N GLU A 114 18.63 2.79 9.40
CA GLU A 114 18.00 1.48 9.54
C GLU A 114 16.84 1.54 10.52
N ILE A 115 15.69 0.98 10.09
CA ILE A 115 14.49 0.85 10.89
C ILE A 115 14.22 -0.63 11.10
N LYS A 116 14.27 -1.07 12.35
CA LYS A 116 13.85 -2.44 12.72
C LYS A 116 12.36 -2.44 12.96
N LEU A 117 11.61 -3.23 12.18
CA LEU A 117 10.17 -3.41 12.34
C LEU A 117 9.88 -4.36 13.51
N GLY A 118 8.89 -4.03 14.31
CA GLY A 118 8.36 -4.91 15.35
C GLY A 118 7.54 -6.07 14.76
N ASP A 119 7.06 -6.97 15.64
CA ASP A 119 6.37 -8.22 15.24
C ASP A 119 4.99 -7.98 14.59
N ASP A 120 4.41 -6.81 14.73
CA ASP A 120 3.13 -6.40 14.14
C ASP A 120 3.24 -5.15 13.25
N GLU A 121 4.46 -4.76 12.87
CA GLU A 121 4.74 -3.53 12.15
C GLU A 121 5.08 -3.78 10.69
N TYR A 122 4.54 -2.93 9.82
CA TYR A 122 4.72 -2.94 8.38
C TYR A 122 5.28 -1.60 7.91
N PHE A 123 6.22 -1.65 6.97
CA PHE A 123 6.70 -0.48 6.26
C PHE A 123 6.02 -0.42 4.90
N VAL A 124 5.26 0.64 4.65
CA VAL A 124 4.50 0.79 3.41
C VAL A 124 4.94 2.01 2.63
N MET A 125 4.87 1.93 1.31
CA MET A 125 5.20 3.04 0.42
C MET A 125 4.15 3.21 -0.67
N GLY A 126 4.00 4.44 -1.17
CA GLY A 126 3.29 4.67 -2.41
C GLY A 126 4.16 4.32 -3.62
N ASP A 127 3.55 3.90 -4.72
CA ASP A 127 4.26 3.62 -5.97
C ASP A 127 4.77 4.93 -6.60
N ASN A 128 4.07 6.04 -6.39
CA ASN A 128 4.56 7.38 -6.70
C ASN A 128 5.52 7.85 -5.61
N ARG A 129 6.75 7.35 -5.65
CA ARG A 129 7.78 7.48 -4.60
C ARG A 129 8.03 8.91 -4.17
N ASN A 130 7.98 9.86 -5.09
CA ASN A 130 8.28 11.28 -4.82
C ASN A 130 7.03 12.13 -4.54
N ASN A 131 5.83 11.51 -4.59
CA ASN A 131 4.57 12.18 -4.27
C ASN A 131 3.67 11.28 -3.42
N SER A 132 4.19 10.83 -2.28
CA SER A 132 3.47 9.93 -1.37
C SER A 132 3.80 10.25 0.08
N SER A 133 2.77 10.51 0.87
CA SER A 133 2.85 10.47 2.34
C SER A 133 2.67 9.01 2.78
N ASP A 134 3.76 8.37 3.20
CA ASP A 134 3.82 6.97 3.57
C ASP A 134 4.76 6.73 4.76
N SER A 135 5.21 5.51 5.00
CA SER A 135 6.03 5.18 6.18
C SER A 135 7.31 6.00 6.30
N ARG A 136 7.83 6.54 5.22
CA ARG A 136 9.01 7.42 5.24
C ARG A 136 8.78 8.71 6.05
N VAL A 137 7.53 9.18 6.08
CA VAL A 137 7.13 10.43 6.74
C VAL A 137 6.21 10.18 7.94
N LEU A 138 5.29 9.20 7.81
CA LEU A 138 4.25 8.94 8.81
C LEU A 138 4.68 7.92 9.87
N GLY A 139 5.79 7.21 9.65
CA GLY A 139 6.22 6.09 10.48
C GLY A 139 5.61 4.76 10.05
N VAL A 140 5.98 3.71 10.78
CA VAL A 140 5.50 2.34 10.52
C VAL A 140 4.02 2.19 10.90
N PHE A 141 3.33 1.24 10.24
CA PHE A 141 1.92 0.95 10.51
C PHE A 141 1.78 -0.41 11.18
N LYS A 142 0.89 -0.48 12.16
CA LYS A 142 0.61 -1.74 12.84
C LYS A 142 -0.40 -2.58 12.06
N LYS A 143 -0.33 -3.88 12.21
CA LYS A 143 -1.28 -4.83 11.60
C LYS A 143 -2.74 -4.44 11.84
N LYS A 144 -3.09 -3.95 13.03
CA LYS A 144 -4.45 -3.51 13.39
C LYS A 144 -4.96 -2.32 12.57
N ASP A 145 -4.05 -1.49 12.04
CA ASP A 145 -4.40 -0.31 11.25
C ASP A 145 -4.69 -0.68 9.79
N ILE A 146 -4.20 -1.85 9.34
CA ILE A 146 -4.45 -2.39 8.00
C ILE A 146 -5.82 -3.05 7.99
N LYS A 147 -6.70 -2.57 7.12
CA LYS A 147 -8.09 -3.05 7.02
C LYS A 147 -8.21 -4.29 6.14
N GLY A 148 -7.45 -4.35 5.08
CA GLY A 148 -7.44 -5.46 4.14
C GLY A 148 -6.53 -5.19 2.96
N THR A 149 -6.46 -6.19 2.08
CA THR A 149 -5.76 -6.09 0.80
C THR A 149 -6.70 -5.63 -0.31
N THR A 150 -6.14 -5.10 -1.38
CA THR A 150 -6.86 -4.78 -2.60
C THR A 150 -6.03 -5.15 -3.82
N SER A 151 -6.64 -5.84 -4.77
CA SER A 151 -6.00 -6.28 -6.01
C SER A 151 -6.93 -6.18 -7.22
N VAL A 152 -8.15 -5.67 -7.02
CA VAL A 152 -9.16 -5.58 -8.08
C VAL A 152 -9.69 -4.16 -8.17
N ARG A 153 -9.60 -3.58 -9.36
CA ARG A 153 -10.22 -2.30 -9.72
C ARG A 153 -11.59 -2.55 -10.32
N LEU A 154 -12.61 -1.89 -9.77
CA LEU A 154 -13.99 -1.90 -10.27
C LEU A 154 -14.25 -0.83 -11.31
N PHE A 155 -13.65 0.35 -11.11
CA PHE A 155 -13.87 1.52 -11.95
C PHE A 155 -12.55 2.30 -12.12
N PRO A 156 -12.30 2.90 -13.29
CA PRO A 156 -13.14 2.96 -14.50
C PRO A 156 -13.24 1.61 -15.23
N LEU A 157 -14.36 1.34 -15.86
CA LEU A 157 -14.63 0.04 -16.52
C LEU A 157 -13.59 -0.32 -17.58
N LYS A 158 -12.99 0.67 -18.25
CA LYS A 158 -11.91 0.44 -19.21
C LYS A 158 -10.66 -0.23 -18.60
N ASN A 159 -10.48 -0.09 -17.29
CA ASN A 159 -9.36 -0.64 -16.53
C ASN A 159 -9.85 -1.66 -15.48
N PHE A 160 -11.05 -2.21 -15.66
CA PHE A 160 -11.62 -3.22 -14.77
C PHE A 160 -10.76 -4.48 -14.73
N GLY A 161 -10.53 -4.98 -13.53
CA GLY A 161 -9.82 -6.24 -13.33
C GLY A 161 -8.75 -6.17 -12.25
N LYS A 162 -7.90 -7.19 -12.23
CA LYS A 162 -6.76 -7.25 -11.32
C LYS A 162 -5.70 -6.23 -11.75
N PHE A 163 -5.01 -5.67 -10.78
CA PHE A 163 -3.79 -4.88 -10.96
C PHE A 163 -2.67 -5.48 -10.08
N GLU A 164 -1.45 -5.35 -10.56
CA GLU A 164 -0.24 -5.82 -9.87
C GLU A 164 0.58 -4.64 -9.34
#